data_c6f46f86ad9e31136c5e2463f6ec86c7
#
_entry.id   c6f46f86ad9e31136c5e2463f6ec86c7
#
_cell.length_a   1.000
_cell.length_b   1.000
_cell.length_c   1.000
_cell.angle_alpha   90.00
_cell.angle_beta   90.00
_cell.angle_gamma   90.00
#
_symmetry.space_group_name_H-M   'P 1'
#
loop_
_entity.id
_entity.type
_entity.pdbx_description
1 polymer ?
#
loop_
_entity_poly.entity_id
_entity_poly.type
_entity_poly.pdbx_seq_one_letter_code
_entity_poly.pdbx_strand_id
1 'polypeptide(L)'
;MKKKFILSIVESIVYCLAIYLIFFYFSNFKSDFLNMNIQPLTIVIGIMALKYGVYISLQTVIIASLFYILAYYQLGNDLVVFFLDFSYYKFILLFFFIALSLGRFSDNLRKKIDDLKDENKILEEKNQNQREKNLELVNINERLKSRIVGSKESILTLHQITSSILTKNVEKIFTQILQILTDFLGSDVISIYIYNKERNTFRARVKIGNSVIPNFIIVEEGDIYSKVLKSKETLEGNRDLNIKNPVYVAPILKGEEVVGIVNIERLKYNNQEKYLLELFKVISQWINNALVNAFDKAEIEILKNSYENTRIYNLQYFSYILEEDKKRKKLFGSEYIALEAGNPNFTPKELNEKLKGKVRDIDVVGMSEETIKFLFVNANRESKDVLIKRVSEILPGVEIYEI
;
A
#
# COMPACT_ATOMS: atom_id res chain seq x y z
N MET A 1 -38.08 4.52 -33.61
CA MET A 1 -38.12 4.58 -35.11
C MET A 1 -39.46 5.05 -35.64
N LYS A 2 -40.63 4.45 -35.34
CA LYS A 2 -41.95 4.80 -35.88
C LYS A 2 -42.35 6.28 -35.76
N LYS A 3 -42.11 6.95 -34.61
CA LYS A 3 -42.44 8.37 -34.43
C LYS A 3 -41.65 9.32 -35.35
N LYS A 4 -40.31 9.07 -35.52
CA LYS A 4 -39.47 9.90 -36.41
C LYS A 4 -39.88 9.74 -37.89
N PHE A 5 -40.29 8.54 -38.27
CA PHE A 5 -40.75 8.20 -39.63
C PHE A 5 -42.08 8.94 -39.96
N ILE A 6 -43.07 8.87 -39.08
CA ILE A 6 -44.35 9.57 -39.25
C ILE A 6 -44.12 11.08 -39.32
N LEU A 7 -43.25 11.61 -38.44
CA LEU A 7 -42.95 13.07 -38.41
C LEU A 7 -42.28 13.49 -39.74
N SER A 8 -41.37 12.70 -40.31
CA SER A 8 -40.71 13.04 -41.58
C SER A 8 -41.68 13.02 -42.76
N ILE A 9 -42.67 12.10 -42.79
CA ILE A 9 -43.72 12.11 -43.81
C ILE A 9 -44.56 13.36 -43.73
N VAL A 10 -45.04 13.74 -42.53
CA VAL A 10 -45.81 14.95 -42.29
C VAL A 10 -45.02 16.21 -42.71
N GLU A 11 -43.73 16.25 -42.35
CA GLU A 11 -42.83 17.35 -42.73
C GLU A 11 -42.66 17.45 -44.25
N SER A 12 -42.48 16.29 -44.96
CA SER A 12 -42.41 16.25 -46.41
C SER A 12 -43.68 16.75 -47.07
N ILE A 13 -44.86 16.34 -46.58
CA ILE A 13 -46.14 16.77 -47.12
C ILE A 13 -46.30 18.29 -46.90
N VAL A 14 -45.99 18.79 -45.71
CA VAL A 14 -46.12 20.23 -45.38
C VAL A 14 -45.19 21.07 -46.29
N TYR A 15 -43.94 20.67 -46.48
CA TYR A 15 -43.02 21.40 -47.35
C TYR A 15 -43.43 21.34 -48.81
N CYS A 16 -43.86 20.17 -49.32
CA CYS A 16 -44.36 20.05 -50.69
C CYS A 16 -45.62 20.87 -50.89
N LEU A 17 -46.55 20.85 -49.94
CA LEU A 17 -47.79 21.68 -49.98
C LEU A 17 -47.45 23.18 -49.95
N ALA A 18 -46.50 23.60 -49.09
CA ALA A 18 -46.11 25.02 -49.02
C ALA A 18 -45.52 25.51 -50.37
N ILE A 19 -44.63 24.74 -50.97
CA ILE A 19 -44.05 25.08 -52.29
C ILE A 19 -45.14 25.06 -53.37
N TYR A 20 -46.01 24.05 -53.34
CA TYR A 20 -47.14 23.98 -54.30
C TYR A 20 -48.04 25.20 -54.19
N LEU A 21 -48.45 25.63 -52.97
CA LEU A 21 -49.27 26.81 -52.77
C LEU A 21 -48.56 28.08 -53.24
N ILE A 22 -47.28 28.28 -52.91
CA ILE A 22 -46.52 29.50 -53.25
C ILE A 22 -46.35 29.61 -54.80
N PHE A 23 -45.89 28.57 -55.43
CA PHE A 23 -45.51 28.66 -56.84
C PHE A 23 -46.61 28.30 -57.83
N PHE A 24 -47.63 27.53 -57.43
CA PHE A 24 -48.69 27.12 -58.33
C PHE A 24 -50.01 27.86 -58.00
N TYR A 25 -50.43 27.91 -56.75
CA TYR A 25 -51.75 28.46 -56.38
C TYR A 25 -51.76 29.99 -56.31
N PHE A 26 -50.80 30.59 -55.63
CA PHE A 26 -50.71 32.02 -55.45
C PHE A 26 -49.96 32.76 -56.57
N SER A 27 -49.30 32.09 -57.44
CA SER A 27 -48.60 32.69 -58.58
C SER A 27 -49.54 32.96 -59.72
N ASN A 28 -49.41 34.12 -60.35
CA ASN A 28 -50.10 34.44 -61.60
C ASN A 28 -49.56 33.68 -62.82
N PHE A 29 -48.44 32.94 -62.67
CA PHE A 29 -47.74 32.18 -63.72
C PHE A 29 -47.86 30.67 -63.51
N LYS A 30 -49.13 30.16 -63.47
CA LYS A 30 -49.39 28.74 -63.22
C LYS A 30 -48.74 27.82 -64.35
N SER A 31 -48.71 28.26 -65.59
CA SER A 31 -48.10 27.58 -66.71
C SER A 31 -46.60 27.49 -66.60
N ASP A 32 -45.96 28.51 -65.93
CA ASP A 32 -44.50 28.58 -65.79
C ASP A 32 -43.98 27.60 -64.76
N PHE A 33 -44.79 27.20 -63.78
CA PHE A 33 -44.43 26.23 -62.75
C PHE A 33 -43.96 24.88 -63.36
N LEU A 34 -44.63 24.45 -64.48
CA LEU A 34 -44.24 23.19 -65.14
C LEU A 34 -43.03 23.37 -66.08
N ASN A 35 -42.79 24.60 -66.56
CA ASN A 35 -41.73 24.88 -67.54
C ASN A 35 -40.45 25.48 -66.88
N MET A 36 -40.42 25.61 -65.53
CA MET A 36 -39.24 26.07 -64.85
C MET A 36 -38.02 25.18 -65.11
N ASN A 37 -36.85 25.75 -65.34
CA ASN A 37 -35.60 24.97 -65.57
C ASN A 37 -35.23 24.11 -64.38
N ILE A 38 -35.55 24.54 -63.17
CA ILE A 38 -35.39 23.81 -61.93
C ILE A 38 -36.73 23.81 -61.19
N GLN A 39 -37.26 22.60 -60.98
CA GLN A 39 -38.51 22.44 -60.24
C GLN A 39 -38.29 22.80 -58.75
N PRO A 40 -39.10 23.74 -58.14
CA PRO A 40 -38.93 24.10 -56.74
C PRO A 40 -39.07 22.95 -55.76
N LEU A 41 -39.80 21.89 -56.09
CA LEU A 41 -39.94 20.67 -55.31
C LEU A 41 -38.59 19.95 -55.08
N THR A 42 -37.58 20.17 -55.99
CA THR A 42 -36.21 19.62 -55.80
C THR A 42 -35.56 20.13 -54.53
N ILE A 43 -35.89 21.36 -54.08
CA ILE A 43 -35.34 21.93 -52.82
C ILE A 43 -35.81 21.12 -51.63
N VAL A 44 -37.11 20.75 -51.58
CA VAL A 44 -37.67 19.94 -50.50
C VAL A 44 -36.97 18.59 -50.46
N ILE A 45 -36.79 17.94 -51.61
CA ILE A 45 -36.14 16.64 -51.71
C ILE A 45 -34.69 16.74 -51.23
N GLY A 46 -33.96 17.80 -51.63
CA GLY A 46 -32.59 18.05 -51.16
C GLY A 46 -32.49 18.24 -49.62
N ILE A 47 -33.39 19.05 -49.05
CA ILE A 47 -33.43 19.27 -47.61
C ILE A 47 -33.73 17.97 -46.84
N MET A 48 -34.73 17.20 -47.34
CA MET A 48 -35.10 15.92 -46.69
C MET A 48 -34.01 14.84 -46.84
N ALA A 49 -33.31 14.81 -48.00
CA ALA A 49 -32.20 13.94 -48.25
C ALA A 49 -31.02 14.21 -47.28
N LEU A 50 -30.64 15.46 -47.11
CA LEU A 50 -29.59 15.86 -46.20
C LEU A 50 -29.99 15.66 -44.74
N LYS A 51 -31.25 15.92 -44.38
CA LYS A 51 -31.76 15.83 -43.01
C LYS A 51 -32.02 14.40 -42.55
N TYR A 52 -32.46 13.50 -43.42
CA TYR A 52 -32.95 12.16 -43.06
C TYR A 52 -32.30 10.98 -43.80
N GLY A 53 -31.52 11.25 -44.86
CA GLY A 53 -30.86 10.23 -45.65
C GLY A 53 -31.75 9.62 -46.77
N VAL A 54 -31.27 8.53 -47.36
CA VAL A 54 -31.86 7.95 -48.60
C VAL A 54 -33.31 7.51 -48.43
N TYR A 55 -33.63 6.76 -47.36
CA TYR A 55 -34.96 6.17 -47.22
C TYR A 55 -36.09 7.20 -47.17
N ILE A 56 -35.92 8.27 -46.43
CA ILE A 56 -36.93 9.30 -46.26
C ILE A 56 -36.97 10.20 -47.48
N SER A 57 -35.83 10.48 -48.13
CA SER A 57 -35.82 11.26 -49.36
C SER A 57 -36.53 10.55 -50.50
N LEU A 58 -36.45 9.22 -50.65
CA LEU A 58 -37.22 8.45 -51.63
C LEU A 58 -38.74 8.55 -51.41
N GLN A 59 -39.17 8.56 -50.14
CA GLN A 59 -40.60 8.81 -49.81
C GLN A 59 -41.02 10.24 -50.17
N THR A 60 -40.14 11.21 -49.92
CA THR A 60 -40.37 12.61 -50.28
C THR A 60 -40.46 12.76 -51.81
N VAL A 61 -39.67 11.98 -52.59
CA VAL A 61 -39.79 11.94 -54.07
C VAL A 61 -41.20 11.52 -54.51
N ILE A 62 -41.73 10.45 -53.90
CA ILE A 62 -43.09 9.98 -54.21
C ILE A 62 -44.14 11.09 -53.94
N ILE A 63 -44.03 11.74 -52.76
CA ILE A 63 -44.94 12.82 -52.38
C ILE A 63 -44.79 14.01 -53.36
N ALA A 64 -43.56 14.45 -53.63
CA ALA A 64 -43.29 15.55 -54.55
C ALA A 64 -43.75 15.25 -55.98
N SER A 65 -43.57 14.00 -56.43
CA SER A 65 -44.07 13.56 -57.76
C SER A 65 -45.61 13.63 -57.85
N LEU A 66 -46.31 13.25 -56.76
CA LEU A 66 -47.77 13.38 -56.69
C LEU A 66 -48.21 14.84 -56.82
N PHE A 67 -47.55 15.77 -56.07
CA PHE A 67 -47.85 17.19 -56.19
C PHE A 67 -47.54 17.76 -57.58
N TYR A 68 -46.47 17.27 -58.21
CA TYR A 68 -46.09 17.67 -59.59
C TYR A 68 -47.11 17.19 -60.63
N ILE A 69 -47.52 15.92 -60.54
CA ILE A 69 -48.54 15.33 -61.40
C ILE A 69 -49.90 16.02 -61.22
N LEU A 70 -50.25 16.38 -59.96
CA LEU A 70 -51.50 17.10 -59.64
C LEU A 70 -51.49 18.50 -60.26
N ALA A 71 -50.37 19.23 -60.26
CA ALA A 71 -50.23 20.53 -60.92
C ALA A 71 -50.42 20.39 -62.42
N TYR A 72 -49.84 19.34 -63.06
CA TYR A 72 -49.99 19.05 -64.46
C TYR A 72 -51.45 18.79 -64.84
N TYR A 73 -52.16 17.97 -64.01
CA TYR A 73 -53.57 17.66 -64.24
C TYR A 73 -54.49 18.87 -64.10
N GLN A 74 -54.22 19.76 -63.11
CA GLN A 74 -55.04 20.98 -62.92
C GLN A 74 -54.90 21.99 -64.04
N LEU A 75 -53.87 21.92 -64.88
CA LEU A 75 -53.74 22.74 -66.09
C LEU A 75 -54.54 22.21 -67.29
N GLY A 76 -55.29 21.14 -67.06
CA GLY A 76 -56.11 20.53 -68.10
C GLY A 76 -55.36 19.62 -69.06
N ASN A 77 -54.16 19.20 -68.73
CA ASN A 77 -53.35 18.31 -69.60
C ASN A 77 -53.71 16.83 -69.36
N ASP A 78 -53.60 16.03 -70.40
CA ASP A 78 -53.86 14.57 -70.32
C ASP A 78 -52.68 13.84 -69.66
N LEU A 79 -53.00 13.01 -68.66
CA LEU A 79 -52.01 12.20 -67.94
C LEU A 79 -51.26 11.21 -68.82
N VAL A 80 -51.85 10.77 -69.89
CA VAL A 80 -51.18 9.87 -70.84
C VAL A 80 -50.01 10.59 -71.56
N VAL A 81 -50.20 11.86 -71.93
CA VAL A 81 -49.16 12.70 -72.52
C VAL A 81 -48.02 12.97 -71.55
N PHE A 82 -48.31 13.07 -70.25
CA PHE A 82 -47.28 13.25 -69.23
C PHE A 82 -46.19 12.18 -69.25
N PHE A 83 -46.57 10.88 -69.45
CA PHE A 83 -45.61 9.79 -69.44
C PHE A 83 -44.96 9.57 -70.81
N LEU A 84 -45.56 10.12 -71.91
CA LEU A 84 -45.00 9.98 -73.27
C LEU A 84 -43.99 11.10 -73.58
N ASP A 85 -44.17 12.30 -73.02
CA ASP A 85 -43.29 13.43 -73.30
C ASP A 85 -42.20 13.59 -72.23
N PHE A 86 -40.94 13.39 -72.69
CA PHE A 86 -39.75 13.53 -71.84
C PHE A 86 -39.66 14.87 -71.12
N SER A 87 -40.20 15.96 -71.69
CA SER A 87 -40.16 17.30 -71.15
C SER A 87 -40.78 17.37 -69.75
N TYR A 88 -41.76 16.50 -69.45
CA TYR A 88 -42.45 16.50 -68.15
C TYR A 88 -41.89 15.47 -67.19
N TYR A 89 -41.70 14.23 -67.54
CA TYR A 89 -41.25 13.21 -66.64
C TYR A 89 -39.75 13.29 -66.23
N LYS A 90 -38.91 14.06 -67.02
CA LYS A 90 -37.52 14.34 -66.70
C LYS A 90 -37.32 14.82 -65.28
N PHE A 91 -38.29 15.59 -64.76
CA PHE A 91 -38.16 16.09 -63.39
C PHE A 91 -38.34 15.00 -62.33
N ILE A 92 -39.20 14.02 -62.59
CA ILE A 92 -39.28 12.85 -61.67
C ILE A 92 -37.96 12.11 -61.62
N LEU A 93 -37.30 11.89 -62.76
CA LEU A 93 -35.97 11.30 -62.77
C LEU A 93 -34.93 12.13 -62.03
N LEU A 94 -35.01 13.47 -62.18
CA LEU A 94 -34.13 14.37 -61.42
C LEU A 94 -34.39 14.28 -59.92
N PHE A 95 -35.64 14.16 -59.48
CA PHE A 95 -36.02 13.99 -58.09
C PHE A 95 -35.38 12.74 -57.50
N PHE A 96 -35.45 11.59 -58.22
CA PHE A 96 -34.79 10.36 -57.79
C PHE A 96 -33.27 10.51 -57.75
N PHE A 97 -32.66 11.15 -58.74
CA PHE A 97 -31.23 11.37 -58.79
C PHE A 97 -30.75 12.20 -57.61
N ILE A 98 -31.43 13.32 -57.31
CA ILE A 98 -31.08 14.18 -56.16
C ILE A 98 -31.28 13.43 -54.83
N ALA A 99 -32.38 12.71 -54.65
CA ALA A 99 -32.66 11.96 -53.44
C ALA A 99 -31.59 10.87 -53.21
N LEU A 100 -31.19 10.13 -54.22
CA LEU A 100 -30.16 9.10 -54.08
C LEU A 100 -28.76 9.68 -53.83
N SER A 101 -28.40 10.73 -54.57
CA SER A 101 -27.07 11.31 -54.47
C SER A 101 -26.87 12.01 -53.10
N LEU A 102 -27.75 12.93 -52.75
CA LEU A 102 -27.65 13.64 -51.46
C LEU A 102 -27.97 12.76 -50.25
N GLY A 103 -28.91 11.82 -50.43
CA GLY A 103 -29.25 10.87 -49.37
C GLY A 103 -28.09 9.96 -48.99
N ARG A 104 -27.41 9.36 -50.01
CA ARG A 104 -26.19 8.55 -49.76
C ARG A 104 -25.07 9.36 -49.17
N PHE A 105 -24.85 10.59 -49.61
CA PHE A 105 -23.87 11.48 -49.04
C PHE A 105 -24.14 11.75 -47.54
N SER A 106 -25.37 12.06 -47.21
CA SER A 106 -25.81 12.26 -45.83
C SER A 106 -25.62 11.02 -44.96
N ASP A 107 -26.02 9.84 -45.45
CA ASP A 107 -25.87 8.57 -44.70
C ASP A 107 -24.40 8.21 -44.49
N ASN A 108 -23.52 8.42 -45.49
CA ASN A 108 -22.08 8.22 -45.34
C ASN A 108 -21.43 9.17 -44.30
N LEU A 109 -21.85 10.46 -44.33
CA LEU A 109 -21.39 11.43 -43.31
C LEU A 109 -21.79 11.05 -41.90
N ARG A 110 -23.02 10.59 -41.72
CA ARG A 110 -23.51 10.15 -40.41
C ARG A 110 -22.72 8.95 -39.90
N LYS A 111 -22.54 7.94 -40.77
CA LYS A 111 -21.73 6.77 -40.43
C LYS A 111 -20.34 7.17 -40.02
N LYS A 112 -19.68 8.07 -40.76
CA LYS A 112 -18.34 8.56 -40.41
C LYS A 112 -18.30 9.31 -39.08
N ILE A 113 -19.34 10.09 -38.77
CA ILE A 113 -19.46 10.78 -37.47
C ILE A 113 -19.62 9.78 -36.31
N ASP A 114 -20.43 8.73 -36.53
CA ASP A 114 -20.62 7.71 -35.49
C ASP A 114 -19.34 6.87 -35.29
N ASP A 115 -18.65 6.48 -36.36
CA ASP A 115 -17.36 5.79 -36.29
C ASP A 115 -16.31 6.63 -35.53
N LEU A 116 -16.22 7.95 -35.79
CA LEU A 116 -15.33 8.87 -35.06
C LEU A 116 -15.69 9.05 -33.60
N LYS A 117 -16.99 9.02 -33.24
CA LYS A 117 -17.41 9.06 -31.83
C LYS A 117 -16.99 7.82 -31.07
N ASP A 118 -17.15 6.65 -31.69
CA ASP A 118 -16.74 5.38 -31.09
C ASP A 118 -15.22 5.32 -30.93
N GLU A 119 -14.45 5.78 -31.92
CA GLU A 119 -12.99 5.89 -31.82
C GLU A 119 -12.55 6.84 -30.69
N ASN A 120 -13.18 8.02 -30.57
CA ASN A 120 -12.91 8.94 -29.49
C ASN A 120 -13.19 8.32 -28.11
N LYS A 121 -14.28 7.58 -27.97
CA LYS A 121 -14.60 6.91 -26.71
C LYS A 121 -13.53 5.88 -26.33
N ILE A 122 -13.06 5.08 -27.28
CA ILE A 122 -11.99 4.10 -27.08
C ILE A 122 -10.67 4.81 -26.70
N LEU A 123 -10.37 5.96 -27.33
CA LEU A 123 -9.19 6.75 -27.01
C LEU A 123 -9.26 7.37 -25.61
N GLU A 124 -10.44 7.84 -25.19
CA GLU A 124 -10.66 8.33 -23.84
C GLU A 124 -10.44 7.25 -22.78
N GLU A 125 -11.00 6.05 -23.00
CA GLU A 125 -10.78 4.89 -22.11
C GLU A 125 -9.29 4.49 -22.02
N LYS A 126 -8.59 4.48 -23.18
CA LYS A 126 -7.14 4.21 -23.19
C LYS A 126 -6.33 5.27 -22.44
N ASN A 127 -6.68 6.55 -22.62
CA ASN A 127 -6.01 7.65 -21.92
C ASN A 127 -6.21 7.56 -20.41
N GLN A 128 -7.42 7.21 -19.97
CA GLN A 128 -7.70 7.04 -18.55
C GLN A 128 -6.89 5.89 -17.95
N ASN A 129 -6.88 4.74 -18.59
CA ASN A 129 -6.06 3.59 -18.18
C ASN A 129 -4.56 3.91 -18.16
N GLN A 130 -4.08 4.70 -19.11
CA GLN A 130 -2.68 5.13 -19.14
C GLN A 130 -2.33 6.10 -18.00
N ARG A 131 -3.25 7.01 -17.65
CA ARG A 131 -3.09 7.91 -16.49
C ARG A 131 -3.02 7.14 -15.17
N GLU A 132 -3.89 6.15 -14.99
CA GLU A 132 -3.88 5.29 -13.79
C GLU A 132 -2.56 4.53 -13.66
N LYS A 133 -2.09 3.90 -14.74
CA LYS A 133 -0.79 3.23 -14.78
C LYS A 133 0.39 4.17 -14.52
N ASN A 134 0.35 5.39 -15.05
CA ASN A 134 1.39 6.39 -14.79
C ASN A 134 1.42 6.82 -13.31
N LEU A 135 0.25 7.01 -12.68
CA LEU A 135 0.17 7.31 -11.26
C LEU A 135 0.73 6.16 -10.40
N GLU A 136 0.43 4.92 -10.77
CA GLU A 136 0.98 3.74 -10.11
C GLU A 136 2.51 3.67 -10.27
N LEU A 137 3.03 3.90 -11.48
CA LEU A 137 4.47 3.93 -11.76
C LEU A 137 5.19 5.06 -11.00
N VAL A 138 4.59 6.24 -10.88
CA VAL A 138 5.14 7.35 -10.08
C VAL A 138 5.22 6.93 -8.61
N ASN A 139 4.16 6.35 -8.06
CA ASN A 139 4.15 5.86 -6.68
C ASN A 139 5.20 4.76 -6.44
N ILE A 140 5.38 3.84 -7.39
CA ILE A 140 6.42 2.81 -7.32
C ILE A 140 7.81 3.45 -7.37
N ASN A 141 8.01 4.44 -8.24
CA ASN A 141 9.29 5.13 -8.40
C ASN A 141 9.67 5.93 -7.15
N GLU A 142 8.71 6.60 -6.51
CA GLU A 142 8.94 7.29 -5.23
C GLU A 142 9.28 6.31 -4.11
N ARG A 143 8.60 5.16 -4.05
CA ARG A 143 8.94 4.08 -3.11
C ARG A 143 10.34 3.49 -3.37
N LEU A 144 10.72 3.32 -4.63
CA LEU A 144 12.07 2.86 -5.00
C LEU A 144 13.13 3.91 -4.67
N LYS A 145 12.88 5.20 -4.92
CA LYS A 145 13.77 6.30 -4.55
C LYS A 145 13.99 6.37 -3.04
N SER A 146 12.92 6.31 -2.25
CA SER A 146 13.03 6.31 -0.79
C SER A 146 13.82 5.09 -0.27
N ARG A 147 13.70 3.92 -0.92
CA ARG A 147 14.50 2.74 -0.61
C ARG A 147 15.97 2.88 -1.00
N ILE A 148 16.27 3.46 -2.17
CA ILE A 148 17.65 3.68 -2.62
C ILE A 148 18.36 4.70 -1.72
N VAL A 149 17.66 5.77 -1.33
CA VAL A 149 18.18 6.76 -0.38
C VAL A 149 18.37 6.10 0.99
N GLY A 150 17.37 5.37 1.49
CA GLY A 150 17.47 4.58 2.72
C GLY A 150 18.61 3.55 2.66
N SER A 151 18.83 2.87 1.55
CA SER A 151 19.92 1.89 1.40
C SER A 151 21.32 2.54 1.37
N LYS A 152 21.48 3.76 0.82
CA LYS A 152 22.74 4.51 0.89
C LYS A 152 23.05 5.02 2.29
N GLU A 153 22.05 5.56 2.98
CA GLU A 153 22.17 5.88 4.41
C GLU A 153 22.44 4.64 5.23
N SER A 154 21.83 3.51 4.86
CA SER A 154 22.02 2.21 5.47
C SER A 154 23.47 1.70 5.37
N ILE A 155 24.12 1.81 4.21
CA ILE A 155 25.51 1.39 4.04
C ILE A 155 26.47 2.27 4.84
N LEU A 156 26.21 3.59 4.91
CA LEU A 156 26.96 4.51 5.76
C LEU A 156 26.71 4.20 7.25
N THR A 157 25.47 3.93 7.62
CA THR A 157 25.10 3.53 8.99
C THR A 157 25.70 2.16 9.34
N LEU A 158 25.73 1.20 8.43
CA LEU A 158 26.40 -0.08 8.61
C LEU A 158 27.92 0.11 8.81
N HIS A 159 28.55 1.02 8.08
CA HIS A 159 29.95 1.35 8.30
C HIS A 159 30.19 2.08 9.64
N GLN A 160 29.30 2.96 10.04
CA GLN A 160 29.31 3.60 11.35
C GLN A 160 29.07 2.62 12.48
N ILE A 161 28.22 1.62 12.26
CA ILE A 161 27.92 0.54 13.23
C ILE A 161 29.10 -0.40 13.36
N THR A 162 29.71 -0.85 12.27
CA THR A 162 30.93 -1.65 12.33
C THR A 162 32.07 -0.90 13.02
N SER A 163 32.16 0.41 12.86
CA SER A 163 33.15 1.24 13.54
C SER A 163 32.75 1.57 15.00
N SER A 164 31.46 1.67 15.34
CA SER A 164 30.97 1.92 16.69
C SER A 164 30.85 0.64 17.55
N ILE A 165 30.74 -0.51 16.96
CA ILE A 165 30.83 -1.84 17.60
C ILE A 165 32.20 -2.08 18.24
N LEU A 166 33.19 -1.26 17.95
CA LEU A 166 34.42 -1.16 18.73
C LEU A 166 34.20 -0.65 20.17
N THR A 167 32.99 -0.19 20.49
CA THR A 167 32.64 0.16 21.88
C THR A 167 32.43 -1.11 22.72
N LYS A 168 33.15 -1.16 23.83
CA LYS A 168 33.33 -2.31 24.73
C LYS A 168 32.07 -2.72 25.53
N ASN A 169 30.88 -2.21 25.23
CA ASN A 169 29.76 -2.34 26.16
C ASN A 169 28.52 -3.00 25.51
N VAL A 170 28.14 -4.18 26.02
CA VAL A 170 27.04 -5.03 25.56
C VAL A 170 25.70 -4.31 25.55
N GLU A 171 25.39 -3.51 26.56
CA GLU A 171 24.10 -2.81 26.67
C GLU A 171 23.89 -1.79 25.55
N LYS A 172 24.97 -1.07 25.20
CA LYS A 172 24.94 -0.14 24.07
C LYS A 172 24.77 -0.88 22.73
N ILE A 173 25.37 -2.06 22.62
CA ILE A 173 25.24 -2.91 21.41
C ILE A 173 23.81 -3.40 21.26
N PHE A 174 23.13 -3.81 22.32
CA PHE A 174 21.70 -4.16 22.23
C PHE A 174 20.86 -3.00 21.68
N THR A 175 21.08 -1.78 22.21
CA THR A 175 20.38 -0.58 21.71
C THR A 175 20.63 -0.32 20.24
N GLN A 176 21.87 -0.46 19.78
CA GLN A 176 22.25 -0.30 18.37
C GLN A 176 21.66 -1.40 17.47
N ILE A 177 21.65 -2.66 17.93
CA ILE A 177 21.02 -3.77 17.21
C ILE A 177 19.53 -3.48 16.96
N LEU A 178 18.83 -3.03 18.00
CA LEU A 178 17.41 -2.68 17.86
C LEU A 178 17.19 -1.57 16.84
N GLN A 179 18.03 -0.53 16.86
CA GLN A 179 17.98 0.55 15.89
C GLN A 179 18.16 0.03 14.45
N ILE A 180 19.19 -0.79 14.22
CA ILE A 180 19.47 -1.40 12.92
C ILE A 180 18.27 -2.21 12.41
N LEU A 181 17.77 -3.11 13.26
CA LEU A 181 16.65 -3.98 12.87
C LEU A 181 15.38 -3.17 12.59
N THR A 182 15.14 -2.09 13.34
CA THR A 182 14.01 -1.18 13.09
C THR A 182 14.15 -0.44 11.76
N ASP A 183 15.35 0.10 11.49
CA ASP A 183 15.60 0.94 10.32
C ASP A 183 15.64 0.10 9.02
N PHE A 184 16.27 -1.07 9.07
CA PHE A 184 16.47 -1.91 7.88
C PHE A 184 15.30 -2.83 7.56
N LEU A 185 14.71 -3.48 8.57
CA LEU A 185 13.60 -4.40 8.36
C LEU A 185 12.23 -3.71 8.46
N GLY A 186 12.21 -2.44 8.91
CA GLY A 186 10.96 -1.73 9.17
C GLY A 186 10.11 -2.43 10.24
N SER A 187 10.75 -3.12 11.19
CA SER A 187 10.06 -3.81 12.28
C SER A 187 9.96 -2.90 13.50
N ASP A 188 8.79 -2.87 14.11
CA ASP A 188 8.53 -2.12 15.35
C ASP A 188 8.32 -3.05 16.56
N VAL A 189 8.37 -4.36 16.37
CA VAL A 189 8.26 -5.36 17.45
C VAL A 189 9.39 -6.36 17.31
N ILE A 190 10.40 -6.19 18.16
CA ILE A 190 11.64 -6.97 18.15
C ILE A 190 11.94 -7.41 19.58
N SER A 191 12.44 -8.62 19.73
CA SER A 191 12.85 -9.13 21.01
C SER A 191 14.16 -9.91 20.93
N ILE A 192 15.03 -9.73 21.92
CA ILE A 192 16.31 -10.43 22.07
C ILE A 192 16.23 -11.26 23.34
N TYR A 193 16.49 -12.53 23.20
CA TYR A 193 16.46 -13.48 24.32
C TYR A 193 17.84 -14.10 24.53
N ILE A 194 18.15 -14.34 25.79
CA ILE A 194 19.35 -15.09 26.21
C ILE A 194 18.92 -16.50 26.56
N TYR A 195 19.70 -17.47 26.11
CA TYR A 195 19.46 -18.90 26.33
C TYR A 195 20.11 -19.36 27.63
N ASN A 196 19.33 -20.04 28.46
CA ASN A 196 19.85 -20.75 29.64
C ASN A 196 19.84 -22.26 29.32
N LYS A 197 21.02 -22.82 29.12
CA LYS A 197 21.23 -24.23 28.75
C LYS A 197 20.78 -25.19 29.85
N GLU A 198 21.02 -24.85 31.12
CA GLU A 198 20.68 -25.72 32.25
C GLU A 198 19.18 -25.93 32.41
N ARG A 199 18.40 -24.90 32.10
CA ARG A 199 16.93 -24.91 32.24
C ARG A 199 16.22 -25.12 30.92
N ASN A 200 16.95 -25.20 29.81
CA ASN A 200 16.42 -25.26 28.44
C ASN A 200 15.36 -24.16 28.18
N THR A 201 15.71 -22.91 28.48
CA THR A 201 14.77 -21.78 28.40
C THR A 201 15.40 -20.54 27.79
N PHE A 202 14.59 -19.72 27.12
CA PHE A 202 14.96 -18.38 26.68
C PHE A 202 14.35 -17.32 27.60
N ARG A 203 15.14 -16.33 27.99
CA ARG A 203 14.69 -15.15 28.73
C ARG A 203 14.89 -13.89 27.93
N ALA A 204 13.84 -13.06 27.83
CA ALA A 204 13.89 -11.77 27.17
C ALA A 204 14.86 -10.82 27.86
N ARG A 205 15.96 -10.46 27.17
CA ARG A 205 16.88 -9.42 27.62
C ARG A 205 16.39 -8.04 27.27
N VAL A 206 15.93 -7.89 26.01
CA VAL A 206 15.37 -6.62 25.53
C VAL A 206 14.15 -6.91 24.66
N LYS A 207 13.10 -6.12 24.84
CA LYS A 207 11.89 -6.16 24.01
C LYS A 207 11.47 -4.74 23.66
N ILE A 208 11.04 -4.55 22.42
CA ILE A 208 10.48 -3.29 21.96
C ILE A 208 9.13 -3.53 21.28
N GLY A 209 8.25 -2.55 21.36
CA GLY A 209 6.89 -2.61 20.83
C GLY A 209 5.97 -3.56 21.60
N ASN A 210 4.76 -3.74 21.09
CA ASN A 210 3.75 -4.60 21.69
C ASN A 210 4.00 -6.07 21.33
N SER A 211 4.99 -6.67 22.00
CA SER A 211 5.34 -8.06 21.80
C SER A 211 4.29 -9.00 22.42
N VAL A 212 3.86 -10.00 21.63
CA VAL A 212 2.95 -11.08 22.07
C VAL A 212 3.71 -12.29 22.62
N ILE A 213 5.02 -12.38 22.38
CA ILE A 213 5.86 -13.46 22.88
C ILE A 213 6.15 -13.22 24.37
N PRO A 214 6.02 -14.21 25.26
CA PRO A 214 6.24 -14.05 26.68
C PRO A 214 7.71 -13.71 27.00
N ASN A 215 7.96 -13.10 28.17
CA ASN A 215 9.32 -12.78 28.63
C ASN A 215 10.16 -14.02 28.97
N PHE A 216 9.51 -15.18 29.06
CA PHE A 216 10.13 -16.44 29.38
C PHE A 216 9.55 -17.52 28.45
N ILE A 217 10.40 -18.23 27.73
CA ILE A 217 10.04 -19.27 26.77
C ILE A 217 10.68 -20.57 27.24
N ILE A 218 9.86 -21.60 27.46
CA ILE A 218 10.32 -22.95 27.64
C ILE A 218 10.44 -23.58 26.25
N VAL A 219 11.58 -24.18 25.96
CA VAL A 219 11.79 -24.80 24.64
C VAL A 219 11.12 -26.17 24.63
N GLU A 220 10.09 -26.29 23.80
CA GLU A 220 9.36 -27.54 23.59
C GLU A 220 9.82 -28.22 22.29
N GLU A 221 9.68 -29.54 22.25
CA GLU A 221 10.08 -30.30 21.08
C GLU A 221 9.15 -30.02 19.90
N GLY A 222 9.70 -29.61 18.74
CA GLY A 222 8.93 -29.29 17.54
C GLY A 222 8.58 -27.80 17.36
N ASP A 223 8.78 -26.96 18.37
CA ASP A 223 8.60 -25.52 18.24
C ASP A 223 9.72 -24.88 17.39
N ILE A 224 9.54 -23.60 16.99
CA ILE A 224 10.52 -22.87 16.19
C ILE A 224 11.85 -22.71 16.93
N TYR A 225 11.82 -22.57 18.25
CA TYR A 225 13.01 -22.35 19.08
C TYR A 225 13.86 -23.61 19.19
N SER A 226 13.22 -24.78 19.32
CA SER A 226 13.94 -26.05 19.28
C SER A 226 14.58 -26.32 17.93
N LYS A 227 13.93 -25.91 16.83
CA LYS A 227 14.48 -26.01 15.47
C LYS A 227 15.69 -25.10 15.31
N VAL A 228 15.63 -23.84 15.79
CA VAL A 228 16.77 -22.91 15.77
C VAL A 228 17.95 -23.43 16.58
N LEU A 229 17.71 -24.02 17.75
CA LEU A 229 18.78 -24.65 18.57
C LEU A 229 19.46 -25.80 17.85
N LYS A 230 18.72 -26.61 17.08
CA LYS A 230 19.24 -27.76 16.34
C LYS A 230 19.92 -27.35 15.03
N SER A 231 19.30 -26.48 14.22
CA SER A 231 19.82 -26.06 12.92
C SER A 231 20.93 -25.01 13.01
N LYS A 232 20.88 -24.17 14.07
CA LYS A 232 21.76 -23.00 14.25
C LYS A 232 21.63 -22.00 13.09
N GLU A 233 20.49 -21.97 12.40
CA GLU A 233 20.20 -21.12 11.26
C GLU A 233 19.04 -20.17 11.54
N THR A 234 18.99 -19.09 10.76
CA THR A 234 17.84 -18.17 10.78
C THR A 234 16.65 -18.84 10.13
N LEU A 235 15.54 -18.90 10.86
CA LEU A 235 14.30 -19.55 10.42
C LEU A 235 13.16 -18.54 10.28
N GLU A 236 12.25 -18.86 9.37
CA GLU A 236 10.97 -18.19 9.22
C GLU A 236 9.91 -18.88 10.09
N GLY A 237 9.14 -18.11 10.84
CA GLY A 237 8.09 -18.61 11.70
C GLY A 237 6.80 -18.83 10.92
N ASN A 238 6.14 -19.97 11.16
CA ASN A 238 4.83 -20.23 10.60
C ASN A 238 3.75 -19.63 11.52
N ARG A 239 3.15 -18.50 11.11
CA ARG A 239 2.09 -17.80 11.83
C ARG A 239 0.74 -18.48 11.74
N ASP A 240 0.50 -19.27 10.69
CA ASP A 240 -0.75 -20.02 10.51
C ASP A 240 -0.93 -21.07 11.60
N LEU A 241 0.17 -21.57 12.16
CA LEU A 241 0.16 -22.56 13.24
C LEU A 241 0.05 -21.93 14.64
N ASN A 242 0.61 -20.75 14.86
CA ASN A 242 0.54 -20.06 16.15
C ASN A 242 0.82 -18.56 16.02
N ILE A 243 -0.12 -17.72 16.44
CA ILE A 243 0.02 -16.25 16.45
C ILE A 243 1.20 -15.79 17.35
N LYS A 244 1.60 -16.59 18.32
CA LYS A 244 2.76 -16.30 19.18
C LYS A 244 4.12 -16.59 18.52
N ASN A 245 4.15 -17.16 17.31
CA ASN A 245 5.40 -17.35 16.59
C ASN A 245 5.91 -16.02 16.03
N PRO A 246 7.23 -15.74 16.13
CA PRO A 246 7.84 -14.61 15.45
C PRO A 246 7.80 -14.81 13.94
N VAL A 247 7.94 -13.71 13.16
CA VAL A 247 8.09 -13.79 11.70
C VAL A 247 9.42 -14.43 11.34
N TYR A 248 10.49 -13.95 11.98
CA TYR A 248 11.84 -14.47 11.79
C TYR A 248 12.52 -14.66 13.13
N VAL A 249 13.32 -15.71 13.23
CA VAL A 249 14.17 -16.00 14.38
C VAL A 249 15.60 -16.24 13.90
N ALA A 250 16.56 -15.56 14.49
CA ALA A 250 17.97 -15.78 14.23
C ALA A 250 18.71 -16.19 15.52
N PRO A 251 19.58 -17.20 15.49
CA PRO A 251 20.40 -17.57 16.63
C PRO A 251 21.55 -16.56 16.84
N ILE A 252 21.91 -16.35 18.11
CA ILE A 252 23.15 -15.71 18.52
C ILE A 252 24.10 -16.84 18.91
N LEU A 253 25.20 -16.99 18.17
CA LEU A 253 26.15 -18.11 18.34
C LEU A 253 27.45 -17.63 18.99
N LYS A 254 27.93 -18.34 19.99
CA LYS A 254 29.29 -18.21 20.54
C LYS A 254 30.04 -19.50 20.21
N GLY A 255 30.85 -19.46 19.15
CA GLY A 255 31.41 -20.68 18.55
C GLY A 255 30.30 -21.56 18.00
N GLU A 256 30.21 -22.80 18.48
CA GLU A 256 29.17 -23.76 18.09
C GLU A 256 27.94 -23.76 18.99
N GLU A 257 27.89 -22.94 20.01
CA GLU A 257 26.79 -22.92 20.98
C GLU A 257 25.85 -21.74 20.75
N VAL A 258 24.52 -21.98 20.83
CA VAL A 258 23.52 -20.93 20.82
C VAL A 258 23.46 -20.29 22.20
N VAL A 259 23.78 -19.01 22.31
CA VAL A 259 23.73 -18.24 23.56
C VAL A 259 22.50 -17.33 23.65
N GLY A 260 21.78 -17.17 22.55
CA GLY A 260 20.57 -16.35 22.52
C GLY A 260 19.89 -16.41 21.15
N ILE A 261 18.81 -15.64 21.01
CA ILE A 261 18.07 -15.46 19.75
C ILE A 261 17.62 -14.03 19.59
N VAL A 262 17.45 -13.63 18.34
CA VAL A 262 16.81 -12.39 17.93
C VAL A 262 15.52 -12.73 17.21
N ASN A 263 14.39 -12.23 17.70
CA ASN A 263 13.08 -12.41 17.10
C ASN A 263 12.60 -11.13 16.43
N ILE A 264 12.10 -11.25 15.21
CA ILE A 264 11.29 -10.23 14.54
C ILE A 264 9.83 -10.68 14.59
N GLU A 265 9.00 -9.92 15.31
CA GLU A 265 7.61 -10.32 15.57
C GLU A 265 6.62 -9.70 14.59
N ARG A 266 6.94 -8.51 14.06
CA ARG A 266 6.09 -7.82 13.09
C ARG A 266 6.92 -7.08 12.04
N LEU A 267 6.47 -7.14 10.79
CA LEU A 267 7.02 -6.36 9.68
C LEU A 267 5.97 -5.34 9.22
N LYS A 268 6.39 -4.12 8.93
CA LYS A 268 5.49 -3.06 8.41
C LYS A 268 5.05 -3.32 6.97
N TYR A 269 5.80 -4.11 6.20
CA TYR A 269 5.59 -4.32 4.77
C TYR A 269 5.48 -5.80 4.44
N ASN A 270 4.30 -6.25 3.99
CA ASN A 270 3.99 -7.66 3.72
C ASN A 270 4.44 -8.20 2.36
N ASN A 271 4.86 -7.36 1.41
CA ASN A 271 5.00 -7.79 0.01
C ASN A 271 6.43 -8.23 -0.41
N GLN A 272 7.37 -8.44 0.51
CA GLN A 272 8.76 -8.78 0.18
C GLN A 272 9.40 -9.78 1.16
N GLU A 273 8.68 -10.76 1.60
CA GLU A 273 9.11 -11.72 2.64
C GLU A 273 10.47 -12.37 2.35
N LYS A 274 10.71 -12.87 1.12
CA LYS A 274 11.98 -13.50 0.76
C LYS A 274 13.18 -12.56 0.82
N TYR A 275 13.03 -11.31 0.35
CA TYR A 275 14.11 -10.32 0.42
C TYR A 275 14.43 -9.92 1.85
N LEU A 276 13.40 -9.71 2.68
CA LEU A 276 13.56 -9.33 4.09
C LEU A 276 14.18 -10.47 4.91
N LEU A 277 13.87 -11.73 4.59
CA LEU A 277 14.51 -12.89 5.21
C LEU A 277 16.01 -12.94 4.89
N GLU A 278 16.40 -12.77 3.63
CA GLU A 278 17.84 -12.77 3.24
C GLU A 278 18.57 -11.58 3.86
N LEU A 279 17.95 -10.40 3.89
CA LEU A 279 18.50 -9.22 4.57
C LEU A 279 18.67 -9.48 6.06
N PHE A 280 17.70 -10.10 6.71
CA PHE A 280 17.77 -10.46 8.14
C PHE A 280 18.87 -11.47 8.41
N LYS A 281 19.08 -12.46 7.54
CA LYS A 281 20.21 -13.41 7.66
C LYS A 281 21.56 -12.67 7.66
N VAL A 282 21.77 -11.76 6.73
CA VAL A 282 23.01 -10.97 6.64
C VAL A 282 23.19 -10.10 7.88
N ILE A 283 22.16 -9.36 8.30
CA ILE A 283 22.21 -8.53 9.51
C ILE A 283 22.47 -9.38 10.75
N SER A 284 21.85 -10.57 10.84
CA SER A 284 22.02 -11.49 11.97
C SER A 284 23.46 -11.98 12.10
N GLN A 285 24.16 -12.25 10.99
CA GLN A 285 25.58 -12.61 11.02
C GLN A 285 26.44 -11.47 11.60
N TRP A 286 26.14 -10.22 11.26
CA TRP A 286 26.85 -9.06 11.80
C TRP A 286 26.56 -8.83 13.26
N ILE A 287 25.28 -8.94 13.64
CA ILE A 287 24.85 -8.90 15.05
C ILE A 287 25.59 -9.96 15.87
N ASN A 288 25.67 -11.16 15.31
CA ASN A 288 26.37 -12.27 15.97
C ASN A 288 27.83 -11.93 16.23
N ASN A 289 28.57 -11.48 15.22
CA ASN A 289 29.98 -11.12 15.36
C ASN A 289 30.18 -9.98 16.38
N ALA A 290 29.26 -9.01 16.39
CA ALA A 290 29.29 -7.91 17.34
C ALA A 290 29.07 -8.36 18.78
N LEU A 291 28.03 -9.17 19.00
CA LEU A 291 27.64 -9.64 20.33
C LEU A 291 28.67 -10.59 20.91
N VAL A 292 29.22 -11.52 20.11
CA VAL A 292 30.26 -12.45 20.59
C VAL A 292 31.49 -11.67 21.09
N ASN A 293 31.97 -10.72 20.26
CA ASN A 293 33.09 -9.87 20.66
C ASN A 293 32.81 -9.04 21.93
N ALA A 294 31.55 -8.64 22.11
CA ALA A 294 31.13 -7.87 23.25
C ALA A 294 30.96 -8.74 24.51
N PHE A 295 30.43 -9.94 24.39
CA PHE A 295 30.28 -10.87 25.50
C PHE A 295 31.66 -11.26 26.08
N ASP A 296 32.65 -11.55 25.21
CA ASP A 296 34.01 -11.87 25.68
C ASP A 296 34.66 -10.69 26.45
N LYS A 297 34.39 -9.46 26.00
CA LYS A 297 34.89 -8.26 26.73
C LYS A 297 34.05 -7.95 27.96
N ALA A 298 32.74 -8.18 27.90
CA ALA A 298 31.84 -7.93 29.03
C ALA A 298 32.13 -8.84 30.23
N GLU A 299 32.51 -10.08 29.98
CA GLU A 299 32.90 -10.99 31.05
C GLU A 299 34.06 -10.41 31.88
N ILE A 300 35.04 -9.77 31.23
CA ILE A 300 36.14 -9.07 31.88
C ILE A 300 35.66 -7.81 32.60
N GLU A 301 34.73 -7.06 32.00
CA GLU A 301 34.19 -5.81 32.54
C GLU A 301 33.25 -6.05 33.72
N ILE A 302 32.45 -7.12 33.68
CA ILE A 302 31.63 -7.62 34.76
C ILE A 302 32.51 -7.96 35.97
N LEU A 303 33.58 -8.72 35.77
CA LEU A 303 34.52 -9.09 36.81
C LEU A 303 35.19 -7.88 37.45
N LYS A 304 35.46 -6.80 36.71
CA LYS A 304 36.05 -5.56 37.20
C LYS A 304 35.07 -4.68 38.01
N ASN A 305 33.78 -4.72 37.64
CA ASN A 305 32.74 -3.83 38.20
C ASN A 305 31.79 -4.55 39.16
N SER A 306 31.89 -5.86 39.30
CA SER A 306 31.20 -6.63 40.34
C SER A 306 32.06 -6.83 41.56
N TYR A 307 31.41 -6.96 42.71
CA TYR A 307 32.11 -7.41 43.93
C TYR A 307 32.50 -8.89 43.81
N GLU A 308 33.68 -9.24 44.31
CA GLU A 308 34.25 -10.60 44.19
C GLU A 308 33.26 -11.72 44.52
N ASN A 309 33.09 -12.66 43.63
CA ASN A 309 32.21 -13.80 43.76
C ASN A 309 30.72 -13.45 43.97
N THR A 310 30.28 -12.28 43.52
CA THR A 310 28.88 -11.83 43.61
C THR A 310 28.35 -11.40 42.26
N ARG A 311 27.00 -11.27 42.13
CA ARG A 311 26.30 -10.65 41.02
C ARG A 311 25.91 -9.21 41.27
N ILE A 312 26.58 -8.55 42.24
CA ILE A 312 26.31 -7.19 42.63
C ILE A 312 27.37 -6.28 42.02
N TYR A 313 26.93 -5.24 41.39
CA TYR A 313 27.77 -4.27 40.69
C TYR A 313 28.04 -3.02 41.60
N ASN A 314 29.11 -2.32 41.29
CA ASN A 314 29.30 -0.97 41.83
C ASN A 314 28.24 -0.03 41.22
N LEU A 315 27.94 1.08 41.94
CA LEU A 315 26.90 2.02 41.51
C LEU A 315 27.24 2.73 40.18
N GLN A 316 28.51 2.90 39.85
CA GLN A 316 28.92 3.53 38.61
C GLN A 316 28.49 2.67 37.41
N TYR A 317 28.71 1.37 37.45
CA TYR A 317 28.31 0.44 36.41
C TYR A 317 26.78 0.26 36.37
N PHE A 318 26.13 0.19 37.54
CA PHE A 318 24.67 0.18 37.60
C PHE A 318 24.06 1.41 36.95
N SER A 319 24.55 2.62 37.24
CA SER A 319 24.05 3.87 36.66
C SER A 319 24.23 3.87 35.12
N TYR A 320 25.33 3.32 34.65
CA TYR A 320 25.57 3.17 33.23
C TYR A 320 24.48 2.27 32.56
N ILE A 321 24.17 1.10 33.14
CA ILE A 321 23.14 0.20 32.61
C ILE A 321 21.76 0.89 32.64
N LEU A 322 21.44 1.57 33.74
CA LEU A 322 20.19 2.31 33.89
C LEU A 322 20.04 3.41 32.82
N GLU A 323 21.11 4.13 32.48
CA GLU A 323 21.08 5.15 31.43
C GLU A 323 20.81 4.53 30.02
N GLU A 324 21.37 3.35 29.75
CA GLU A 324 21.07 2.66 28.51
C GLU A 324 19.61 2.15 28.46
N ASP A 325 19.03 1.70 29.59
CA ASP A 325 17.60 1.35 29.67
C ASP A 325 16.70 2.59 29.54
N LYS A 326 17.08 3.73 30.11
CA LYS A 326 16.39 5.02 29.90
C LYS A 326 16.39 5.42 28.41
N LYS A 327 17.51 5.26 27.71
CA LYS A 327 17.59 5.49 26.24
C LYS A 327 16.69 4.56 25.47
N ARG A 328 16.69 3.25 25.78
CA ARG A 328 15.80 2.26 25.14
C ARG A 328 14.33 2.58 25.37
N LYS A 329 13.97 3.02 26.57
CA LYS A 329 12.60 3.47 26.86
C LYS A 329 12.20 4.68 26.01
N LYS A 330 13.10 5.66 25.88
CA LYS A 330 12.85 6.87 25.07
C LYS A 330 12.75 6.57 23.57
N LEU A 331 13.59 5.69 23.03
CA LEU A 331 13.67 5.39 21.61
C LEU A 331 12.61 4.37 21.17
N PHE A 332 12.36 3.37 21.99
CA PHE A 332 11.59 2.17 21.60
C PHE A 332 10.43 1.84 22.53
N GLY A 333 10.24 2.60 23.62
CA GLY A 333 9.17 2.33 24.59
C GLY A 333 9.39 1.08 25.44
N SER A 334 10.66 0.61 25.61
CA SER A 334 10.96 -0.54 26.47
C SER A 334 10.59 -0.25 27.92
N GLU A 335 10.13 -1.25 28.65
CA GLU A 335 9.70 -1.11 30.02
C GLU A 335 10.76 -1.61 31.01
N TYR A 336 10.98 -0.89 32.08
CA TYR A 336 11.78 -1.30 33.22
C TYR A 336 11.26 -0.61 34.48
N ILE A 337 11.62 -1.16 35.65
CA ILE A 337 11.40 -0.55 36.98
C ILE A 337 12.74 -0.50 37.69
N ALA A 338 13.10 0.70 38.15
CA ALA A 338 14.30 0.90 38.95
C ALA A 338 13.91 1.35 40.37
N LEU A 339 14.44 0.66 41.35
CA LEU A 339 14.17 0.90 42.79
C LEU A 339 15.47 1.18 43.51
N GLU A 340 15.40 2.05 44.48
CA GLU A 340 16.50 2.40 45.42
C GLU A 340 16.07 2.17 46.86
N ALA A 341 16.97 1.64 47.65
CA ALA A 341 16.79 1.41 49.08
C ALA A 341 18.08 1.75 49.82
N GLY A 342 17.97 2.19 51.07
CA GLY A 342 19.14 2.33 51.93
C GLY A 342 19.83 0.98 52.20
N ASN A 343 21.15 1.02 52.40
CA ASN A 343 21.88 -0.19 52.75
C ASN A 343 21.87 -0.37 54.28
N PRO A 344 21.22 -1.41 54.81
CA PRO A 344 21.23 -1.67 56.26
C PRO A 344 22.55 -2.33 56.74
N ASN A 345 23.69 -1.88 56.18
CA ASN A 345 25.05 -2.40 56.46
C ASN A 345 25.28 -3.85 55.98
N PHE A 346 24.60 -4.29 54.92
CA PHE A 346 24.92 -5.59 54.29
C PHE A 346 26.26 -5.52 53.58
N THR A 347 27.02 -6.58 53.73
CA THR A 347 28.16 -6.85 52.84
C THR A 347 27.68 -7.34 51.49
N PRO A 348 28.45 -7.16 50.40
CA PRO A 348 28.07 -7.68 49.09
C PRO A 348 27.78 -9.18 49.08
N LYS A 349 28.49 -9.97 49.88
CA LYS A 349 28.27 -11.43 49.98
C LYS A 349 26.94 -11.77 50.65
N GLU A 350 26.60 -11.10 51.76
CA GLU A 350 25.32 -11.29 52.46
C GLU A 350 24.13 -10.90 51.58
N LEU A 351 24.25 -9.77 50.90
CA LEU A 351 23.23 -9.35 49.97
C LEU A 351 23.05 -10.36 48.82
N ASN A 352 24.16 -10.85 48.23
CA ASN A 352 24.12 -11.83 47.14
C ASN A 352 23.42 -13.12 47.58
N GLU A 353 23.61 -13.61 48.80
CA GLU A 353 22.90 -14.79 49.31
C GLU A 353 21.39 -14.52 49.47
N LYS A 354 20.98 -13.34 49.93
CA LYS A 354 19.57 -12.94 50.05
C LYS A 354 18.88 -12.76 48.70
N LEU A 355 19.62 -12.42 47.65
CA LEU A 355 19.13 -12.26 46.28
C LEU A 355 18.86 -13.60 45.56
N LYS A 356 19.51 -14.69 46.01
CA LYS A 356 19.35 -16.01 45.37
C LYS A 356 17.90 -16.44 45.34
N GLY A 357 17.41 -16.75 44.12
CA GLY A 357 16.02 -17.16 43.86
C GLY A 357 14.97 -16.05 43.93
N LYS A 358 15.31 -14.84 44.39
CA LYS A 358 14.40 -13.69 44.50
C LYS A 358 14.55 -12.67 43.37
N VAL A 359 15.72 -12.59 42.75
CA VAL A 359 16.02 -11.68 41.64
C VAL A 359 16.41 -12.52 40.42
N ARG A 360 16.01 -12.10 39.27
CA ARG A 360 16.24 -12.81 37.99
C ARG A 360 17.70 -12.59 37.53
N ASP A 361 18.23 -13.53 36.73
CA ASP A 361 19.58 -13.42 36.16
C ASP A 361 19.78 -12.21 35.24
N ILE A 362 18.68 -11.66 34.71
CA ILE A 362 18.67 -10.50 33.81
C ILE A 362 18.53 -9.17 34.56
N ASP A 363 18.07 -9.22 35.81
CA ASP A 363 17.93 -8.03 36.66
C ASP A 363 19.32 -7.62 37.18
N VAL A 364 19.49 -6.33 37.37
CA VAL A 364 20.77 -5.75 37.77
C VAL A 364 20.66 -5.18 39.19
N VAL A 365 21.62 -5.50 40.04
CA VAL A 365 21.70 -4.98 41.39
C VAL A 365 23.00 -4.21 41.55
N GLY A 366 22.91 -2.95 41.98
CA GLY A 366 24.04 -2.10 42.29
C GLY A 366 24.08 -1.80 43.79
N MET A 367 25.28 -1.67 44.35
CA MET A 367 25.45 -1.44 45.78
C MET A 367 26.57 -0.43 46.06
N SER A 368 26.38 0.37 47.10
CA SER A 368 27.41 1.13 47.76
C SER A 368 27.32 0.92 49.29
N GLU A 369 28.12 1.63 50.04
CA GLU A 369 28.04 1.61 51.52
C GLU A 369 26.68 2.12 52.01
N GLU A 370 26.10 3.10 51.33
CA GLU A 370 24.88 3.80 51.78
C GLU A 370 23.60 3.28 51.09
N THR A 371 23.69 2.83 49.85
CA THR A 371 22.50 2.54 49.03
C THR A 371 22.63 1.25 48.24
N ILE A 372 21.47 0.59 48.02
CA ILE A 372 21.28 -0.57 47.15
C ILE A 372 20.25 -0.19 46.09
N LYS A 373 20.57 -0.45 44.82
CA LYS A 373 19.70 -0.16 43.68
C LYS A 373 19.39 -1.44 42.90
N PHE A 374 18.13 -1.53 42.48
CA PHE A 374 17.62 -2.66 41.71
C PHE A 374 17.09 -2.17 40.38
N LEU A 375 17.43 -2.83 39.29
CA LEU A 375 16.90 -2.59 37.95
C LEU A 375 16.24 -3.87 37.45
N PHE A 376 14.93 -3.85 37.38
CA PHE A 376 14.09 -4.93 36.85
C PHE A 376 13.80 -4.70 35.39
N VAL A 377 14.43 -5.47 34.54
CA VAL A 377 14.32 -5.33 33.09
C VAL A 377 13.04 -6.01 32.57
N ASN A 378 12.40 -5.40 31.57
CA ASN A 378 11.11 -5.86 30.99
C ASN A 378 10.01 -6.00 32.07
N ALA A 379 9.98 -5.10 33.03
CA ALA A 379 8.96 -5.04 34.07
C ALA A 379 7.99 -3.88 33.78
N ASN A 380 6.69 -4.21 33.68
CA ASN A 380 5.64 -3.24 33.46
C ASN A 380 5.21 -2.55 34.76
N ARG A 381 4.52 -1.42 34.68
CA ARG A 381 4.04 -0.66 35.85
C ARG A 381 3.13 -1.47 36.75
N GLU A 382 2.36 -2.42 36.24
CA GLU A 382 1.48 -3.29 37.02
C GLU A 382 2.25 -4.22 37.97
N SER A 383 3.50 -4.55 37.62
CA SER A 383 4.39 -5.38 38.46
C SER A 383 5.08 -4.60 39.59
N LYS A 384 4.93 -3.28 39.65
CA LYS A 384 5.68 -2.41 40.59
C LYS A 384 5.46 -2.83 42.02
N ASP A 385 4.23 -2.98 42.47
CA ASP A 385 3.92 -3.28 43.87
C ASP A 385 4.43 -4.67 44.28
N VAL A 386 4.39 -5.61 43.36
CA VAL A 386 4.96 -6.96 43.56
C VAL A 386 6.47 -6.91 43.73
N LEU A 387 7.13 -6.06 42.90
CA LEU A 387 8.59 -5.89 42.96
C LEU A 387 9.01 -5.15 44.24
N ILE A 388 8.29 -4.11 44.65
CA ILE A 388 8.53 -3.41 45.95
C ILE A 388 8.39 -4.40 47.10
N LYS A 389 7.30 -5.19 47.12
CA LYS A 389 7.11 -6.21 48.16
C LYS A 389 8.26 -7.24 48.17
N ARG A 390 8.71 -7.68 47.01
CA ARG A 390 9.87 -8.60 46.90
C ARG A 390 11.15 -7.99 47.43
N VAL A 391 11.43 -6.70 47.13
CA VAL A 391 12.60 -6.00 47.64
C VAL A 391 12.49 -5.78 49.17
N SER A 392 11.30 -5.47 49.69
CA SER A 392 11.09 -5.35 51.13
C SER A 392 11.31 -6.68 51.91
N GLU A 393 11.05 -7.83 51.24
CA GLU A 393 11.40 -9.14 51.83
C GLU A 393 12.91 -9.43 51.84
N ILE A 394 13.67 -8.78 50.94
CA ILE A 394 15.14 -8.87 50.89
C ILE A 394 15.76 -7.90 51.93
N LEU A 395 15.19 -6.69 52.03
CA LEU A 395 15.65 -5.57 52.85
C LEU A 395 14.56 -5.17 53.85
N PRO A 396 14.32 -5.96 54.92
CA PRO A 396 13.26 -5.67 55.88
C PRO A 396 13.55 -4.38 56.66
N GLY A 397 12.54 -3.53 56.78
CA GLY A 397 12.64 -2.28 57.55
C GLY A 397 13.30 -1.11 56.83
N VAL A 398 13.57 -1.24 55.54
CA VAL A 398 14.18 -0.18 54.71
C VAL A 398 13.11 0.41 53.79
N GLU A 399 13.08 1.75 53.69
CA GLU A 399 12.23 2.44 52.72
C GLU A 399 12.75 2.24 51.28
N ILE A 400 11.82 2.02 50.34
CA ILE A 400 12.12 1.73 48.95
C ILE A 400 11.50 2.83 48.09
N TYR A 401 12.30 3.44 47.22
CA TYR A 401 11.90 4.51 46.31
C TYR A 401 12.08 4.08 44.85
N GLU A 402 11.22 4.59 43.96
CA GLU A 402 11.42 4.46 42.52
C GLU A 402 12.34 5.57 42.00
N ILE A 403 13.29 5.25 41.11
CA ILE A 403 14.31 6.16 40.58
C ILE A 403 14.30 6.22 39.05
#